data_e7254c15030b22e13a5a601720409074
#
_entry.id   e7254c15030b22e13a5a601720409074
#
_cell.length_a   1.000
_cell.length_b   1.000
_cell.length_c   1.000
_cell.angle_alpha   90.00
_cell.angle_beta   90.00
_cell.angle_gamma   90.00
#
_symmetry.space_group_name_H-M   'P 1'
#
loop_
_entity.id
_entity.type
_entity.pdbx_description
1 polymer ?
#
loop_
_entity_poly.entity_id
_entity_poly.type
_entity_poly.pdbx_seq_one_letter_code
_entity_poly.pdbx_strand_id
1 'polypeptide(L)'
;MAKPLIGVLAVQGAFIEHEHKLEQLGAQCVELRQASDLNQQFDGIVLPGGESTVQGKLLRELGMFDELQARIASSIPVLATCAGMILLANEVSQGKGTGAKSLSTFAESVAGSTLHVTNDTPDPAAPPYFATMNIKVRRNAYGRQLGSFRAIEEFKGLGAVPMTFIRGPLVEEVGEGVEVLARVNGDIVAVRQGNQLALSFHPELDADNSIHQLFLDMVKNK
;
A
#
# COMPACT_ATOMS: atom_id res chain seq x y z
N MET A 1 15.82 19.66 13.63
CA MET A 1 14.99 19.47 12.42
C MET A 1 13.54 19.34 12.86
N ALA A 2 12.58 19.81 12.05
CA ALA A 2 11.16 19.59 12.34
C ALA A 2 10.85 18.08 12.29
N LYS A 3 9.88 17.65 13.12
CA LYS A 3 9.42 16.27 13.08
C LYS A 3 8.65 16.04 11.77
N PRO A 4 8.88 14.92 11.05
CA PRO A 4 8.10 14.63 9.86
C PRO A 4 6.62 14.40 10.23
N LEU A 5 5.71 14.94 9.42
CA LEU A 5 4.28 14.73 9.54
C LEU A 5 3.84 13.65 8.54
N ILE A 6 3.27 12.56 9.04
CA ILE A 6 2.86 11.41 8.25
C ILE A 6 1.34 11.31 8.19
N GLY A 7 0.78 11.31 6.99
CA GLY A 7 -0.63 11.00 6.77
C GLY A 7 -0.87 9.49 6.85
N VAL A 8 -1.71 9.04 7.77
CA VAL A 8 -2.06 7.63 7.92
C VAL A 8 -3.51 7.43 7.48
N LEU A 9 -3.72 6.60 6.44
CA LEU A 9 -5.07 6.31 5.95
C LEU A 9 -5.87 5.58 7.03
N ALA A 10 -6.88 6.24 7.58
CA ALA A 10 -7.66 5.78 8.75
C ALA A 10 -9.13 5.52 8.44
N VAL A 11 -9.44 5.14 7.20
CA VAL A 11 -10.82 4.80 6.79
C VAL A 11 -11.21 3.37 7.20
N GLN A 12 -10.22 2.44 7.25
CA GLN A 12 -10.42 1.05 7.68
C GLN A 12 -9.07 0.33 7.81
N GLY A 13 -8.89 -0.53 8.83
CA GLY A 13 -7.70 -1.39 9.01
C GLY A 13 -6.82 -1.00 10.20
N ALA A 14 -5.59 -1.51 10.20
CA ALA A 14 -4.63 -1.42 11.32
C ALA A 14 -3.81 -0.10 11.28
N PHE A 15 -4.48 1.05 11.30
CA PHE A 15 -3.81 2.36 11.18
C PHE A 15 -3.19 2.83 12.52
N ILE A 16 -3.82 2.57 13.65
CA ILE A 16 -3.35 2.98 15.00
C ILE A 16 -1.99 2.36 15.33
N GLU A 17 -1.78 1.09 14.97
CA GLU A 17 -0.53 0.39 15.20
C GLU A 17 0.62 1.02 14.42
N HIS A 18 0.38 1.46 13.19
CA HIS A 18 1.36 2.23 12.41
C HIS A 18 1.68 3.59 13.05
N GLU A 19 0.68 4.32 13.53
CA GLU A 19 0.87 5.60 14.23
C GLU A 19 1.76 5.43 15.46
N HIS A 20 1.46 4.46 16.32
CA HIS A 20 2.28 4.18 17.50
C HIS A 20 3.75 3.90 17.15
N LYS A 21 4.01 3.14 16.08
CA LYS A 21 5.37 2.88 15.60
C LYS A 21 6.08 4.14 15.14
N LEU A 22 5.41 4.94 14.32
CA LEU A 22 5.98 6.18 13.79
C LEU A 22 6.23 7.23 14.86
N GLU A 23 5.31 7.35 15.82
CA GLU A 23 5.44 8.26 16.96
C GLU A 23 6.60 7.87 17.88
N GLN A 24 6.78 6.56 18.14
CA GLN A 24 7.96 6.05 18.88
C GLN A 24 9.28 6.40 18.18
N LEU A 25 9.29 6.49 16.85
CA LEU A 25 10.43 6.90 16.04
C LEU A 25 10.55 8.42 15.86
N GLY A 26 9.67 9.19 16.51
CA GLY A 26 9.72 10.65 16.57
C GLY A 26 8.99 11.39 15.45
N ALA A 27 8.19 10.72 14.64
CA ALA A 27 7.29 11.37 13.68
C ALA A 27 6.04 11.94 14.38
N GLN A 28 5.29 12.77 13.67
CA GLN A 28 3.91 13.14 14.00
C GLN A 28 2.98 12.45 12.99
N CYS A 29 1.82 11.99 13.43
CA CYS A 29 0.84 11.36 12.58
C CYS A 29 -0.43 12.21 12.48
N VAL A 30 -1.10 12.13 11.34
CA VAL A 30 -2.43 12.68 11.11
C VAL A 30 -3.27 11.61 10.42
N GLU A 31 -4.42 11.32 11.01
CA GLU A 31 -5.38 10.40 10.44
C GLU A 31 -6.07 11.02 9.21
N LEU A 32 -6.07 10.30 8.10
CA LEU A 32 -6.79 10.67 6.88
C LEU A 32 -8.11 9.91 6.83
N ARG A 33 -9.20 10.56 7.25
CA ARG A 33 -10.56 9.99 7.36
C ARG A 33 -11.56 10.58 6.38
N GLN A 34 -11.30 11.78 5.87
CA GLN A 34 -12.20 12.54 4.99
C GLN A 34 -11.40 13.50 4.10
N ALA A 35 -12.01 14.00 3.04
CA ALA A 35 -11.34 14.86 2.06
C ALA A 35 -10.68 16.11 2.67
N SER A 36 -11.30 16.70 3.71
CA SER A 36 -10.72 17.89 4.37
C SER A 36 -9.38 17.63 5.06
N ASP A 37 -9.09 16.38 5.45
CA ASP A 37 -7.84 16.01 6.10
C ASP A 37 -6.66 16.08 5.11
N LEU A 38 -6.97 16.06 3.80
CA LEU A 38 -5.98 16.21 2.74
C LEU A 38 -5.59 17.67 2.48
N ASN A 39 -6.26 18.66 3.07
CA ASN A 39 -5.93 20.09 2.87
C ASN A 39 -4.60 20.51 3.51
N GLN A 40 -4.00 19.65 4.34
CA GLN A 40 -2.71 19.91 4.95
C GLN A 40 -1.56 19.24 4.18
N GLN A 41 -0.35 19.76 4.37
CA GLN A 41 0.87 19.14 3.85
C GLN A 41 1.34 18.06 4.83
N PHE A 42 1.70 16.91 4.30
CA PHE A 42 2.40 15.83 5.03
C PHE A 42 3.58 15.33 4.20
N ASP A 43 4.58 14.78 4.88
CA ASP A 43 5.87 14.42 4.29
C ASP A 43 5.87 12.99 3.70
N GLY A 44 4.95 12.14 4.15
CA GLY A 44 4.77 10.77 3.69
C GLY A 44 3.37 10.24 3.97
N ILE A 45 3.02 9.09 3.37
CA ILE A 45 1.71 8.45 3.50
C ILE A 45 1.90 6.99 3.96
N VAL A 46 1.04 6.54 4.89
CA VAL A 46 0.87 5.12 5.21
C VAL A 46 -0.49 4.64 4.70
N LEU A 47 -0.45 3.55 3.93
CA LEU A 47 -1.62 2.78 3.49
C LEU A 47 -1.64 1.46 4.25
N PRO A 48 -2.42 1.35 5.34
CA PRO A 48 -2.37 0.20 6.23
C PRO A 48 -3.04 -1.05 5.66
N GLY A 49 -2.77 -2.19 6.31
CA GLY A 49 -3.52 -3.41 6.09
C GLY A 49 -5.01 -3.26 6.42
N GLY A 50 -5.82 -4.12 5.80
CA GLY A 50 -7.28 -4.10 5.95
C GLY A 50 -7.95 -4.87 4.81
N GLU A 51 -9.13 -4.44 4.37
CA GLU A 51 -9.83 -4.99 3.22
C GLU A 51 -9.77 -3.98 2.06
N SER A 52 -8.98 -4.30 1.02
CA SER A 52 -8.64 -3.36 -0.06
C SER A 52 -9.86 -2.89 -0.88
N THR A 53 -10.88 -3.74 -1.07
CA THR A 53 -12.10 -3.36 -1.79
C THR A 53 -12.92 -2.35 -0.99
N VAL A 54 -13.02 -2.56 0.34
CA VAL A 54 -13.70 -1.63 1.25
C VAL A 54 -12.94 -0.32 1.33
N GLN A 55 -11.61 -0.36 1.49
CA GLN A 55 -10.79 0.85 1.51
C GLN A 55 -10.94 1.65 0.21
N GLY A 56 -10.83 1.00 -0.95
CA GLY A 56 -10.99 1.67 -2.24
C GLY A 56 -12.37 2.28 -2.47
N LYS A 57 -13.44 1.60 -2.00
CA LYS A 57 -14.80 2.12 -2.02
C LYS A 57 -14.94 3.36 -1.12
N LEU A 58 -14.50 3.26 0.14
CA LEU A 58 -14.55 4.38 1.09
C LEU A 58 -13.75 5.59 0.62
N LEU A 59 -12.56 5.38 0.05
CA LEU A 59 -11.75 6.46 -0.51
C LEU A 59 -12.52 7.26 -1.57
N ARG A 60 -13.30 6.60 -2.42
CA ARG A 60 -14.12 7.26 -3.45
C ARG A 60 -15.33 7.96 -2.83
N GLU A 61 -16.06 7.27 -1.95
CA GLU A 61 -17.24 7.82 -1.28
C GLU A 61 -16.90 9.08 -0.45
N LEU A 62 -15.71 9.11 0.14
CA LEU A 62 -15.21 10.23 0.95
C LEU A 62 -14.49 11.30 0.12
N GLY A 63 -14.41 11.16 -1.22
CA GLY A 63 -13.75 12.12 -2.11
C GLY A 63 -12.24 12.23 -1.93
N MET A 64 -11.58 11.18 -1.42
CA MET A 64 -10.15 11.19 -1.10
C MET A 64 -9.29 10.56 -2.20
N PHE A 65 -9.89 9.75 -3.07
CA PHE A 65 -9.17 8.84 -3.97
C PHE A 65 -8.24 9.59 -4.93
N ASP A 66 -8.76 10.55 -5.68
CA ASP A 66 -8.03 11.21 -6.77
C ASP A 66 -6.87 12.07 -6.23
N GLU A 67 -7.08 12.77 -5.13
CA GLU A 67 -6.04 13.56 -4.48
C GLU A 67 -4.91 12.68 -3.91
N LEU A 68 -5.24 11.58 -3.26
CA LEU A 68 -4.23 10.63 -2.77
C LEU A 68 -3.47 9.99 -3.93
N GLN A 69 -4.16 9.56 -5.00
CA GLN A 69 -3.52 9.02 -6.19
C GLN A 69 -2.55 10.03 -6.80
N ALA A 70 -2.96 11.30 -6.95
CA ALA A 70 -2.11 12.36 -7.49
C ALA A 70 -0.87 12.60 -6.61
N ARG A 71 -1.00 12.62 -5.28
CA ARG A 71 0.13 12.77 -4.36
C ARG A 71 1.10 11.59 -4.44
N ILE A 72 0.60 10.36 -4.50
CA ILE A 72 1.41 9.16 -4.66
C ILE A 72 2.17 9.20 -5.99
N ALA A 73 1.48 9.54 -7.08
CA ALA A 73 2.09 9.68 -8.40
C ALA A 73 3.13 10.81 -8.46
N SER A 74 2.97 11.87 -7.66
CA SER A 74 3.95 12.97 -7.53
C SER A 74 5.15 12.63 -6.65
N SER A 75 5.36 11.36 -6.33
CA SER A 75 6.52 10.83 -5.61
C SER A 75 6.58 11.18 -4.12
N ILE A 76 5.45 11.38 -3.44
CA ILE A 76 5.43 11.38 -1.99
C ILE A 76 5.87 9.99 -1.47
N PRO A 77 6.70 9.89 -0.41
CA PRO A 77 7.03 8.60 0.18
C PRO A 77 5.80 7.85 0.70
N VAL A 78 5.70 6.57 0.36
CA VAL A 78 4.57 5.71 0.76
C VAL A 78 5.07 4.44 1.42
N LEU A 79 4.49 4.08 2.57
CA LEU A 79 4.55 2.75 3.16
C LEU A 79 3.18 2.10 3.02
N ALA A 80 3.10 0.99 2.29
CA ALA A 80 1.87 0.25 2.05
C ALA A 80 1.98 -1.19 2.56
N THR A 81 1.07 -1.63 3.42
CA THR A 81 1.07 -2.98 4.01
C THR A 81 -0.17 -3.75 3.63
N CYS A 82 -0.03 -5.03 3.29
CA CYS A 82 -1.13 -5.96 3.00
C CYS A 82 -2.16 -5.38 2.00
N ALA A 83 -3.30 -4.88 2.47
CA ALA A 83 -4.31 -4.21 1.63
C ALA A 83 -3.75 -2.96 0.93
N GLY A 84 -2.89 -2.20 1.59
CA GLY A 84 -2.22 -1.04 1.00
C GLY A 84 -1.37 -1.40 -0.22
N MET A 85 -0.64 -2.55 -0.20
CA MET A 85 0.06 -3.05 -1.38
C MET A 85 -0.90 -3.30 -2.54
N ILE A 86 -2.08 -3.88 -2.27
CA ILE A 86 -3.09 -4.13 -3.29
C ILE A 86 -3.61 -2.80 -3.89
N LEU A 87 -3.77 -1.76 -3.07
CA LEU A 87 -4.19 -0.43 -3.56
C LEU A 87 -3.17 0.20 -4.52
N LEU A 88 -1.87 -0.07 -4.35
CA LEU A 88 -0.82 0.47 -5.23
C LEU A 88 -0.67 -0.31 -6.55
N ALA A 89 -1.04 -1.60 -6.59
CA ALA A 89 -0.77 -2.50 -7.70
C ALA A 89 -1.48 -2.09 -9.00
N ASN A 90 -0.76 -2.19 -10.13
CA ASN A 90 -1.34 -2.00 -11.48
C ASN A 90 -2.28 -3.14 -11.84
N GLU A 91 -1.98 -4.37 -11.41
CA GLU A 91 -2.80 -5.54 -11.69
C GLU A 91 -3.09 -6.33 -10.42
N VAL A 92 -4.33 -6.79 -10.27
CA VAL A 92 -4.77 -7.60 -9.14
C VAL A 92 -5.47 -8.87 -9.61
N SER A 93 -4.90 -10.03 -9.24
CA SER A 93 -5.51 -11.33 -9.52
C SER A 93 -6.20 -11.88 -8.27
N GLN A 94 -7.22 -12.73 -8.48
CA GLN A 94 -7.89 -13.46 -7.40
C GLN A 94 -7.14 -14.77 -7.14
N GLY A 95 -6.89 -15.09 -5.88
CA GLY A 95 -6.44 -16.43 -5.51
C GLY A 95 -7.43 -17.49 -6.03
N LYS A 96 -6.97 -18.70 -6.37
CA LYS A 96 -7.82 -19.80 -6.87
C LYS A 96 -8.86 -20.21 -5.82
N GLY A 97 -9.92 -19.43 -5.76
CA GLY A 97 -11.17 -19.76 -5.10
C GLY A 97 -12.24 -19.75 -6.19
N THR A 98 -12.99 -20.85 -6.31
CA THR A 98 -14.01 -21.10 -7.30
C THR A 98 -14.83 -19.85 -7.66
N GLY A 99 -14.70 -19.38 -8.92
CA GLY A 99 -15.69 -18.55 -9.59
C GLY A 99 -15.50 -17.04 -9.46
N ALA A 100 -14.44 -16.48 -10.05
CA ALA A 100 -14.42 -15.06 -10.39
C ALA A 100 -13.76 -14.86 -11.76
N LYS A 101 -14.43 -14.11 -12.63
CA LYS A 101 -13.92 -13.74 -13.95
C LYS A 101 -12.68 -12.85 -13.81
N SER A 102 -11.65 -13.16 -14.58
CA SER A 102 -10.43 -12.35 -14.72
C SER A 102 -10.77 -10.89 -15.07
N LEU A 103 -10.24 -9.94 -14.30
CA LEU A 103 -10.29 -8.50 -14.58
C LEU A 103 -9.16 -8.06 -15.55
N SER A 104 -8.73 -8.93 -16.45
CA SER A 104 -7.58 -8.71 -17.33
C SER A 104 -7.84 -7.83 -18.56
N THR A 105 -8.84 -6.94 -18.54
CA THR A 105 -9.22 -6.18 -19.77
C THR A 105 -9.03 -4.66 -19.66
N PHE A 106 -8.29 -4.14 -18.69
CA PHE A 106 -8.19 -2.68 -18.51
C PHE A 106 -6.83 -2.03 -18.88
N ALA A 107 -5.84 -2.80 -19.31
CA ALA A 107 -4.50 -2.26 -19.61
C ALA A 107 -4.40 -1.52 -20.97
N GLU A 108 -5.40 -1.54 -21.82
CA GLU A 108 -5.32 -0.94 -23.19
C GLU A 108 -5.87 0.50 -23.31
N SER A 109 -6.35 1.11 -22.20
CA SER A 109 -7.07 2.40 -22.28
C SER A 109 -6.34 3.63 -21.73
N VAL A 110 -5.10 3.55 -21.28
CA VAL A 110 -4.42 4.70 -20.63
C VAL A 110 -3.28 5.32 -21.46
N ALA A 111 -3.27 5.14 -22.77
CA ALA A 111 -2.42 5.92 -23.65
C ALA A 111 -3.23 7.07 -24.27
N GLY A 112 -3.27 8.19 -23.58
CA GLY A 112 -3.74 9.48 -24.13
C GLY A 112 -5.13 9.90 -23.65
N SER A 113 -5.21 10.61 -22.53
CA SER A 113 -6.39 11.42 -22.25
C SER A 113 -6.06 12.66 -21.44
N THR A 114 -6.34 13.79 -22.04
CA THR A 114 -6.35 15.14 -21.49
C THR A 114 -7.40 15.20 -20.35
N LEU A 115 -7.00 15.72 -19.20
CA LEU A 115 -7.89 15.95 -18.05
C LEU A 115 -9.02 16.91 -18.43
N HIS A 116 -10.21 16.39 -18.59
CA HIS A 116 -11.45 17.16 -18.48
C HIS A 116 -12.07 16.95 -17.09
N VAL A 117 -12.05 18.02 -16.30
CA VAL A 117 -12.82 18.07 -15.04
C VAL A 117 -14.29 18.17 -15.40
N THR A 118 -15.02 17.07 -15.31
CA THR A 118 -16.49 17.05 -15.34
C THR A 118 -16.99 16.62 -13.96
N ASN A 119 -18.09 17.24 -13.50
CA ASN A 119 -18.78 16.90 -12.26
C ASN A 119 -19.47 15.54 -12.40
N ASP A 120 -18.72 14.45 -12.37
CA ASP A 120 -19.27 13.12 -12.52
C ASP A 120 -19.21 12.36 -11.19
N THR A 121 -20.32 11.74 -10.84
CA THR A 121 -20.38 10.70 -9.80
C THR A 121 -19.37 9.61 -10.14
N PRO A 122 -18.57 9.11 -9.16
CA PRO A 122 -17.55 8.10 -9.42
C PRO A 122 -18.15 6.89 -10.15
N ASP A 123 -17.53 6.46 -11.24
CA ASP A 123 -17.93 5.25 -11.95
C ASP A 123 -17.82 4.04 -11.00
N PRO A 124 -18.94 3.38 -10.65
CA PRO A 124 -18.91 2.22 -9.76
C PRO A 124 -18.15 1.01 -10.35
N ALA A 125 -17.84 1.04 -11.66
CA ALA A 125 -17.07 0.01 -12.34
C ALA A 125 -15.56 0.31 -12.34
N ALA A 126 -15.12 1.51 -11.94
CA ALA A 126 -13.69 1.83 -11.88
C ALA A 126 -12.98 0.98 -10.81
N PRO A 127 -11.78 0.45 -11.10
CA PRO A 127 -11.04 -0.36 -10.13
C PRO A 127 -10.75 0.45 -8.86
N PRO A 128 -10.90 -0.14 -7.65
CA PRO A 128 -10.71 0.56 -6.40
C PRO A 128 -9.22 0.77 -6.03
N TYR A 129 -8.32 0.75 -7.01
CA TYR A 129 -6.87 0.75 -6.81
C TYR A 129 -6.23 2.01 -7.39
N PHE A 130 -5.19 2.52 -6.74
CA PHE A 130 -4.42 3.69 -7.22
C PHE A 130 -3.62 3.38 -8.48
N ALA A 131 -3.19 2.12 -8.66
CA ALA A 131 -2.44 1.65 -9.82
C ALA A 131 -1.18 2.50 -10.10
N THR A 132 -0.37 2.77 -9.07
CA THR A 132 0.84 3.60 -9.14
C THR A 132 2.14 2.79 -9.07
N MET A 133 2.06 1.48 -8.81
CA MET A 133 3.21 0.59 -8.73
C MET A 133 3.12 -0.52 -9.78
N ASN A 134 4.18 -0.71 -10.53
CA ASN A 134 4.26 -1.68 -11.64
C ASN A 134 4.42 -3.12 -11.15
N ILE A 135 3.43 -3.61 -10.43
CA ILE A 135 3.36 -4.97 -9.87
C ILE A 135 2.01 -5.60 -10.17
N LYS A 136 2.04 -6.93 -10.30
CA LYS A 136 0.85 -7.78 -10.28
C LYS A 136 0.75 -8.50 -8.95
N VAL A 137 -0.35 -8.32 -8.28
CA VAL A 137 -0.58 -8.85 -6.93
C VAL A 137 -1.71 -9.87 -6.93
N ARG A 138 -1.47 -11.02 -6.28
CA ARG A 138 -2.51 -12.01 -6.01
C ARG A 138 -3.07 -11.82 -4.61
N ARG A 139 -4.39 -11.63 -4.52
CA ARG A 139 -5.11 -11.53 -3.24
C ARG A 139 -5.26 -12.91 -2.58
N ASN A 140 -5.32 -12.95 -1.24
CA ASN A 140 -5.57 -14.16 -0.46
C ASN A 140 -4.65 -15.33 -0.85
N ALA A 141 -3.37 -15.06 -1.04
CA ALA A 141 -2.42 -16.00 -1.61
C ALA A 141 -2.15 -17.22 -0.74
N TYR A 142 -2.24 -17.09 0.58
CA TYR A 142 -1.89 -18.14 1.55
C TYR A 142 -3.05 -19.08 1.93
N GLY A 143 -4.21 -19.01 1.26
CA GLY A 143 -5.32 -19.95 1.45
C GLY A 143 -5.95 -19.90 2.85
N ARG A 144 -6.96 -20.80 3.07
CA ARG A 144 -7.71 -20.82 4.35
C ARG A 144 -6.94 -21.49 5.51
N GLN A 145 -6.02 -22.40 5.23
CA GLN A 145 -5.31 -23.19 6.26
C GLN A 145 -4.05 -22.51 6.80
N LEU A 146 -3.40 -21.64 6.03
CA LEU A 146 -2.21 -20.86 6.45
C LEU A 146 -2.54 -19.36 6.52
N GLY A 147 -3.72 -19.03 7.03
CA GLY A 147 -4.23 -17.66 7.02
C GLY A 147 -3.38 -16.66 7.80
N SER A 148 -2.56 -17.12 8.75
CA SER A 148 -1.64 -16.28 9.52
C SER A 148 -0.41 -17.09 9.92
N PHE A 149 0.77 -16.51 9.71
CA PHE A 149 2.05 -17.10 10.13
C PHE A 149 3.08 -15.99 10.35
N ARG A 150 4.19 -16.35 11.00
CA ARG A 150 5.33 -15.47 11.19
C ARG A 150 6.59 -16.10 10.59
N ALA A 151 7.40 -15.27 9.93
CA ALA A 151 8.72 -15.63 9.43
C ALA A 151 9.74 -14.60 9.91
N ILE A 152 11.02 -14.99 9.89
CA ILE A 152 12.16 -14.07 10.01
C ILE A 152 13.01 -14.34 8.80
N GLU A 153 13.09 -13.38 7.90
CA GLU A 153 13.75 -13.54 6.61
C GLU A 153 14.62 -12.33 6.26
N GLU A 154 15.52 -12.52 5.33
CA GLU A 154 16.41 -11.46 4.84
C GLU A 154 15.60 -10.38 4.10
N PHE A 155 15.77 -9.14 4.54
CA PHE A 155 15.24 -7.95 3.88
C PHE A 155 16.41 -7.11 3.37
N LYS A 156 16.45 -6.85 2.08
CA LYS A 156 17.55 -6.12 1.42
C LYS A 156 17.81 -4.78 2.10
N GLY A 157 19.02 -4.61 2.60
CA GLY A 157 19.48 -3.40 3.28
C GLY A 157 19.14 -3.31 4.77
N LEU A 158 18.40 -4.27 5.34
CA LEU A 158 18.08 -4.30 6.77
C LEU A 158 18.57 -5.57 7.47
N GLY A 159 18.86 -6.65 6.71
CA GLY A 159 19.17 -7.97 7.27
C GLY A 159 17.90 -8.73 7.67
N ALA A 160 17.99 -9.57 8.70
CA ALA A 160 16.88 -10.40 9.16
C ALA A 160 15.77 -9.56 9.80
N VAL A 161 14.56 -9.57 9.21
CA VAL A 161 13.38 -8.82 9.66
C VAL A 161 12.26 -9.79 10.01
N PRO A 162 11.56 -9.62 11.16
CA PRO A 162 10.36 -10.37 11.47
C PRO A 162 9.19 -9.90 10.56
N MET A 163 8.44 -10.87 10.06
CA MET A 163 7.36 -10.66 9.11
C MET A 163 6.12 -11.41 9.57
N THR A 164 5.11 -10.69 10.05
CA THR A 164 3.81 -11.25 10.45
C THR A 164 2.83 -11.15 9.30
N PHE A 165 2.31 -12.29 8.85
CA PHE A 165 1.34 -12.40 7.76
C PHE A 165 -0.05 -12.70 8.30
N ILE A 166 -1.05 -11.97 7.79
CA ILE A 166 -2.48 -12.23 8.07
C ILE A 166 -3.21 -12.20 6.73
N ARG A 167 -3.49 -13.37 6.16
CA ARG A 167 -4.14 -13.50 4.84
C ARG A 167 -3.55 -12.59 3.77
N GLY A 168 -2.22 -12.41 3.80
CA GLY A 168 -1.51 -11.46 2.97
C GLY A 168 -1.67 -11.73 1.46
N PRO A 169 -1.52 -10.68 0.65
CA PRO A 169 -1.30 -10.83 -0.79
C PRO A 169 0.11 -11.37 -1.05
N LEU A 170 0.40 -11.72 -2.30
CA LEU A 170 1.78 -11.86 -2.77
C LEU A 170 1.96 -11.19 -4.12
N VAL A 171 3.19 -10.80 -4.43
CA VAL A 171 3.51 -10.25 -5.76
C VAL A 171 3.79 -11.42 -6.70
N GLU A 172 3.00 -11.54 -7.77
CA GLU A 172 3.18 -12.55 -8.81
C GLU A 172 4.23 -12.13 -9.83
N GLU A 173 4.20 -10.85 -10.23
CA GLU A 173 5.09 -10.29 -11.25
C GLU A 173 5.54 -8.88 -10.82
N VAL A 174 6.78 -8.55 -11.14
CA VAL A 174 7.35 -7.20 -10.99
C VAL A 174 7.71 -6.66 -12.37
N GLY A 175 7.33 -5.44 -12.66
CA GLY A 175 7.67 -4.76 -13.90
C GLY A 175 8.91 -3.89 -13.77
N GLU A 176 9.16 -3.10 -14.80
CA GLU A 176 10.32 -2.22 -14.87
C GLU A 176 10.34 -1.20 -13.71
N GLY A 177 11.53 -0.99 -13.15
CA GLY A 177 11.76 -0.04 -12.06
C GLY A 177 11.36 -0.55 -10.68
N VAL A 178 10.86 -1.77 -10.54
CA VAL A 178 10.51 -2.39 -9.26
C VAL A 178 11.67 -3.24 -8.74
N GLU A 179 12.07 -2.95 -7.51
CA GLU A 179 13.09 -3.69 -6.76
C GLU A 179 12.42 -4.68 -5.80
N VAL A 180 12.85 -5.95 -5.81
CA VAL A 180 12.44 -6.95 -4.83
C VAL A 180 13.34 -6.81 -3.59
N LEU A 181 12.71 -6.62 -2.42
CA LEU A 181 13.41 -6.41 -1.15
C LEU A 181 13.40 -7.64 -0.24
N ALA A 182 12.35 -8.47 -0.29
CA ALA A 182 12.28 -9.70 0.49
C ALA A 182 11.47 -10.79 -0.20
N ARG A 183 11.82 -12.05 0.13
CA ARG A 183 11.09 -13.26 -0.26
C ARG A 183 10.89 -14.17 0.95
N VAL A 184 9.77 -14.87 0.97
CA VAL A 184 9.49 -15.94 1.93
C VAL A 184 9.09 -17.18 1.14
N ASN A 185 9.80 -18.29 1.34
CA ASN A 185 9.61 -19.55 0.58
C ASN A 185 9.61 -19.37 -0.95
N GLY A 186 10.38 -18.39 -1.47
CA GLY A 186 10.44 -18.05 -2.90
C GLY A 186 9.41 -17.00 -3.36
N ASP A 187 8.33 -16.78 -2.63
CA ASP A 187 7.32 -15.78 -2.91
C ASP A 187 7.83 -14.37 -2.62
N ILE A 188 7.54 -13.40 -3.51
CA ILE A 188 7.90 -12.00 -3.31
C ILE A 188 6.91 -11.38 -2.31
N VAL A 189 7.45 -10.86 -1.20
CA VAL A 189 6.65 -10.31 -0.09
C VAL A 189 6.96 -8.84 0.23
N ALA A 190 8.01 -8.28 -0.34
CA ALA A 190 8.35 -6.86 -0.21
C ALA A 190 8.98 -6.33 -1.50
N VAL A 191 8.52 -5.17 -1.94
CA VAL A 191 9.00 -4.50 -3.15
C VAL A 191 9.08 -2.99 -2.93
N ARG A 192 9.94 -2.33 -3.73
CA ARG A 192 10.05 -0.88 -3.79
C ARG A 192 10.05 -0.40 -5.23
N GLN A 193 9.33 0.69 -5.50
CA GLN A 193 9.44 1.44 -6.75
C GLN A 193 9.53 2.93 -6.43
N GLY A 194 10.69 3.53 -6.69
CA GLY A 194 10.95 4.91 -6.32
C GLY A 194 10.74 5.15 -4.83
N ASN A 195 9.78 5.99 -4.49
CA ASN A 195 9.41 6.33 -3.12
C ASN A 195 8.24 5.49 -2.55
N GLN A 196 7.82 4.44 -3.23
CA GLN A 196 6.76 3.55 -2.77
C GLN A 196 7.36 2.24 -2.24
N LEU A 197 7.14 1.93 -0.96
CA LEU A 197 7.50 0.68 -0.29
C LEU A 197 6.24 -0.13 -0.03
N ALA A 198 6.13 -1.34 -0.60
CA ALA A 198 4.95 -2.18 -0.50
C ALA A 198 5.29 -3.56 0.06
N LEU A 199 4.55 -3.99 1.08
CA LEU A 199 4.78 -5.18 1.88
C LEU A 199 3.53 -6.06 1.94
N SER A 200 3.71 -7.37 1.85
CA SER A 200 2.63 -8.36 2.03
C SER A 200 2.30 -8.62 3.51
N PHE A 201 3.21 -8.27 4.41
CA PHE A 201 3.13 -8.54 5.84
C PHE A 201 2.83 -7.27 6.65
N HIS A 202 2.67 -7.44 7.96
CA HIS A 202 2.25 -6.44 8.92
C HIS A 202 3.40 -6.10 9.88
N PRO A 203 4.34 -5.21 9.52
CA PRO A 203 5.45 -4.82 10.40
C PRO A 203 4.98 -4.07 11.66
N GLU A 204 3.78 -3.50 11.63
CA GLU A 204 3.17 -2.81 12.76
C GLU A 204 2.85 -3.74 13.93
N LEU A 205 2.72 -5.06 13.67
CA LEU A 205 2.42 -6.07 14.69
C LEU A 205 3.65 -6.68 15.36
N ASP A 206 4.84 -6.44 14.81
CA ASP A 206 6.10 -6.93 15.37
C ASP A 206 6.75 -5.88 16.30
N ALA A 207 7.61 -6.32 17.24
CA ALA A 207 8.34 -5.39 18.10
C ALA A 207 9.43 -4.61 17.35
N ASP A 208 9.85 -5.10 16.19
CA ASP A 208 10.87 -4.49 15.33
C ASP A 208 10.34 -3.21 14.67
N ASN A 209 11.17 -2.18 14.62
CA ASN A 209 10.85 -0.88 14.01
C ASN A 209 11.60 -0.60 12.71
N SER A 210 12.42 -1.54 12.22
CA SER A 210 13.33 -1.33 11.09
C SER A 210 12.61 -0.89 9.81
N ILE A 211 11.45 -1.44 9.52
CA ILE A 211 10.64 -1.07 8.35
C ILE A 211 10.10 0.36 8.46
N HIS A 212 9.56 0.73 9.63
CA HIS A 212 9.06 2.09 9.85
C HIS A 212 10.21 3.11 9.84
N GLN A 213 11.39 2.73 10.37
CA GLN A 213 12.60 3.54 10.29
C GLN A 213 13.06 3.72 8.83
N LEU A 214 13.09 2.64 8.02
CA LEU A 214 13.39 2.72 6.60
C LEU A 214 12.45 3.69 5.87
N PHE A 215 11.15 3.63 6.15
CA PHE A 215 10.18 4.56 5.59
C PHE A 215 10.46 6.01 6.02
N LEU A 216 10.73 6.27 7.30
CA LEU A 216 11.08 7.61 7.76
C LEU A 216 12.39 8.13 7.18
N ASP A 217 13.33 7.24 6.88
CA ASP A 217 14.58 7.62 6.19
C ASP A 217 14.32 7.98 4.72
N MET A 218 13.37 7.30 4.05
CA MET A 218 12.90 7.72 2.72
C MET A 218 12.25 9.10 2.76
N VAL A 219 11.46 9.40 3.80
CA VAL A 219 10.82 10.72 4.00
C VAL A 219 11.86 11.82 4.18
N LYS A 220 12.92 11.58 4.93
CA LYS A 220 13.98 12.57 5.19
C LYS A 220 14.90 12.85 4.00
N ASN A 221 15.02 11.88 3.09
CA ASN A 221 15.93 11.94 1.93
C ASN A 221 15.22 12.32 0.61
N LYS A 222 14.01 12.85 0.71
CA LYS A 222 13.18 13.32 -0.40
C LYS A 222 13.75 14.59 -1.06
#